data_bbf91626ea67577e4fe079f0661b8df4
#
_entry.id   bbf91626ea67577e4fe079f0661b8df4
#
_cell.length_a   1.000
_cell.length_b   1.000
_cell.length_c   1.000
_cell.angle_alpha   90.00
_cell.angle_beta   90.00
_cell.angle_gamma   90.00
#
_symmetry.space_group_name_H-M   'P 1'
#
loop_
_entity.id
_entity.type
_entity.pdbx_description
1 polymer ?
#
loop_
_entity_poly.entity_id
_entity_poly.type
_entity_poly.pdbx_seq_one_letter_code
_entity_poly.pdbx_strand_id
1 'polypeptide(L)'
;MDAPATPATAPVTSTTAPDFVAATRAFYDAIAEDYAERYSDELVARPLERAVLTAYAELVGPGGRVADLGCGPGRTTGFLARQGLDVLGLDLSESMLAIARRENPRIRFRQGSMLKLDEPDGQLAGVVSFYSSIHTPWTELPALFAEFHRVLAPGSPLLLGFQVGDEPRHYDRPWGHPVALTFLRRRPEAMTELLTAAGFVPLSCTVRQPEPALDEKTPHAFLILRKAA
;
A
#
# COMPACT_ATOMS: atom_id res chain seq x y z
N MET A 1 0.75 -24.78 48.99
CA MET A 1 0.51 -25.13 47.58
C MET A 1 -0.05 -23.83 46.94
N ASP A 2 0.85 -23.00 46.42
CA ASP A 2 0.50 -21.73 45.80
C ASP A 2 0.19 -21.97 44.33
N ALA A 3 -0.96 -21.44 43.87
CA ALA A 3 -1.37 -21.49 42.48
C ALA A 3 -0.50 -20.51 41.67
N PRO A 4 -0.12 -20.85 40.43
CA PRO A 4 0.65 -19.94 39.58
C PRO A 4 -0.23 -18.77 39.09
N ALA A 5 0.32 -17.58 39.26
CA ALA A 5 -0.31 -16.33 38.76
C ALA A 5 -0.40 -16.33 37.24
N THR A 6 -1.59 -16.10 36.72
CA THR A 6 -1.85 -15.89 35.28
C THR A 6 -1.20 -14.56 34.84
N PRO A 7 -0.42 -14.53 33.74
CA PRO A 7 0.11 -13.27 33.25
C PRO A 7 -1.04 -12.40 32.71
N ALA A 8 -1.12 -11.18 33.22
CA ALA A 8 -2.06 -10.19 32.76
C ALA A 8 -1.74 -9.79 31.29
N THR A 9 -2.63 -10.13 30.39
CA THR A 9 -2.60 -9.63 29.00
C THR A 9 -2.88 -8.14 29.03
N ALA A 10 -1.89 -7.33 28.70
CA ALA A 10 -2.08 -5.89 28.54
C ALA A 10 -3.13 -5.63 27.46
N PRO A 11 -4.09 -4.72 27.65
CA PRO A 11 -5.08 -4.41 26.65
C PRO A 11 -4.37 -3.78 25.43
N VAL A 12 -4.53 -4.40 24.26
CA VAL A 12 -4.22 -3.76 22.99
C VAL A 12 -5.18 -2.60 22.84
N THR A 13 -4.71 -1.38 23.08
CA THR A 13 -5.49 -0.16 22.86
C THR A 13 -5.91 -0.14 21.38
N SER A 14 -7.20 -0.36 21.14
CA SER A 14 -7.82 -0.22 19.83
C SER A 14 -7.73 1.25 19.42
N THR A 15 -6.79 1.57 18.53
CA THR A 15 -6.72 2.89 17.90
C THR A 15 -7.93 3.01 16.98
N THR A 16 -8.78 3.99 17.18
CA THR A 16 -9.95 4.25 16.34
C THR A 16 -9.53 4.71 14.92
N ALA A 17 -10.35 4.42 13.90
CA ALA A 17 -10.03 4.69 12.49
C ALA A 17 -9.50 6.11 12.19
N PRO A 18 -10.04 7.20 12.77
CA PRO A 18 -9.51 8.55 12.56
C PRO A 18 -8.06 8.75 13.01
N ASP A 19 -7.63 8.05 14.05
CA ASP A 19 -6.32 8.25 14.66
C ASP A 19 -5.19 7.67 13.77
N PHE A 20 -5.38 6.52 13.13
CA PHE A 20 -4.34 5.94 12.28
C PHE A 20 -4.12 6.74 11.00
N VAL A 21 -5.15 7.36 10.43
CA VAL A 21 -5.03 8.22 9.24
C VAL A 21 -4.21 9.47 9.57
N ALA A 22 -4.51 10.12 10.70
CA ALA A 22 -3.79 11.30 11.16
C ALA A 22 -2.32 10.96 11.51
N ALA A 23 -2.08 9.84 12.22
CA ALA A 23 -0.75 9.37 12.56
C ALA A 23 0.09 9.02 11.32
N THR A 24 -0.51 8.33 10.34
CA THR A 24 0.16 7.99 9.07
C THR A 24 0.55 9.25 8.30
N ARG A 25 -0.37 10.23 8.19
CA ARG A 25 -0.08 11.51 7.53
C ARG A 25 1.07 12.23 8.21
N ALA A 26 0.99 12.43 9.53
CA ALA A 26 2.01 13.17 10.29
C ALA A 26 3.39 12.51 10.18
N PHE A 27 3.44 11.17 10.20
CA PHE A 27 4.66 10.41 10.02
C PHE A 27 5.31 10.71 8.66
N TYR A 28 4.57 10.54 7.58
CA TYR A 28 5.11 10.73 6.23
C TYR A 28 5.34 12.20 5.86
N ASP A 29 4.57 13.14 6.41
CA ASP A 29 4.87 14.57 6.25
C ASP A 29 6.22 14.94 6.89
N ALA A 30 6.55 14.33 8.03
CA ALA A 30 7.79 14.62 8.74
C ALA A 30 9.04 14.04 8.06
N ILE A 31 8.94 12.87 7.42
CA ILE A 31 10.10 12.13 6.89
C ILE A 31 10.25 12.21 5.36
N ALA A 32 9.42 13.01 4.67
CA ALA A 32 9.24 12.91 3.23
C ALA A 32 10.54 13.01 2.41
N GLU A 33 11.39 14.00 2.68
CA GLU A 33 12.64 14.19 1.93
C GLU A 33 13.64 13.05 2.21
N ASP A 34 13.87 12.68 3.49
CA ASP A 34 14.76 11.57 3.85
C ASP A 34 14.27 10.23 3.27
N TYR A 35 12.95 10.03 3.25
CA TYR A 35 12.35 8.85 2.65
C TYR A 35 12.56 8.82 1.13
N ALA A 36 12.34 9.93 0.45
CA ALA A 36 12.51 10.03 -0.99
C ALA A 36 13.95 9.81 -1.42
N GLU A 37 14.93 10.42 -0.71
CA GLU A 37 16.35 10.24 -0.96
C GLU A 37 16.78 8.79 -0.75
N ARG A 38 16.44 8.19 0.40
CA ARG A 38 16.86 6.83 0.77
C ARG A 38 16.32 5.74 -0.17
N TYR A 39 15.13 5.94 -0.70
CA TYR A 39 14.46 4.98 -1.55
C TYR A 39 14.37 5.41 -3.02
N SER A 40 15.18 6.38 -3.46
CA SER A 40 15.19 6.92 -4.84
C SER A 40 15.30 5.82 -5.90
N ASP A 41 16.20 4.87 -5.69
CA ASP A 41 16.50 3.77 -6.62
C ASP A 41 15.81 2.45 -6.26
N GLU A 42 14.80 2.49 -5.38
CA GLU A 42 14.17 1.27 -4.84
C GLU A 42 13.69 0.32 -5.94
N LEU A 43 12.94 0.81 -6.92
CA LEU A 43 12.47 -0.03 -8.03
C LEU A 43 13.59 -0.48 -8.97
N VAL A 44 14.68 0.29 -9.09
CA VAL A 44 15.85 -0.11 -9.89
C VAL A 44 16.51 -1.33 -9.26
N ALA A 45 16.67 -1.33 -7.93
CA ALA A 45 17.29 -2.41 -7.19
C ALA A 45 16.41 -3.67 -7.05
N ARG A 46 15.11 -3.59 -7.41
CA ARG A 46 14.13 -4.67 -7.17
C ARG A 46 13.50 -5.20 -8.47
N PRO A 47 14.17 -6.11 -9.17
CA PRO A 47 13.69 -6.63 -10.47
C PRO A 47 12.35 -7.39 -10.36
N LEU A 48 12.08 -8.10 -9.26
CA LEU A 48 10.83 -8.83 -9.08
C LEU A 48 9.64 -7.90 -8.90
N GLU A 49 9.78 -6.81 -8.14
CA GLU A 49 8.76 -5.76 -8.03
C GLU A 49 8.46 -5.14 -9.40
N ARG A 50 9.51 -4.82 -10.18
CA ARG A 50 9.31 -4.32 -11.56
C ARG A 50 8.57 -5.31 -12.43
N ALA A 51 8.90 -6.61 -12.34
CA ALA A 51 8.22 -7.65 -13.11
C ALA A 51 6.74 -7.76 -12.76
N VAL A 52 6.39 -7.69 -11.45
CA VAL A 52 5.00 -7.70 -11.00
C VAL A 52 4.25 -6.45 -11.48
N LEU A 53 4.86 -5.27 -11.36
CA LEU A 53 4.27 -4.01 -11.84
C LEU A 53 4.10 -4.00 -13.37
N THR A 54 5.03 -4.58 -14.10
CA THR A 54 4.93 -4.74 -15.56
C THR A 54 3.79 -5.68 -15.93
N ALA A 55 3.72 -6.86 -15.30
CA ALA A 55 2.62 -7.80 -15.54
C ALA A 55 1.26 -7.19 -15.19
N TYR A 56 1.18 -6.43 -14.10
CA TYR A 56 -0.02 -5.68 -13.75
C TYR A 56 -0.40 -4.65 -14.83
N ALA A 57 0.58 -3.89 -15.34
CA ALA A 57 0.33 -2.90 -16.39
C ALA A 57 -0.18 -3.54 -17.68
N GLU A 58 0.34 -4.70 -18.05
CA GLU A 58 -0.15 -5.49 -19.20
C GLU A 58 -1.59 -5.98 -19.00
N LEU A 59 -1.96 -6.38 -17.76
CA LEU A 59 -3.32 -6.81 -17.42
C LEU A 59 -4.34 -5.66 -17.47
N VAL A 60 -3.91 -4.43 -17.17
CA VAL A 60 -4.73 -3.22 -17.30
C VAL A 60 -4.92 -2.83 -18.76
N GLY A 61 -3.86 -2.92 -19.55
CA GLY A 61 -3.81 -2.53 -20.96
C GLY A 61 -3.48 -1.04 -21.20
N PRO A 62 -3.06 -0.69 -22.40
CA PRO A 62 -2.61 0.66 -22.74
C PRO A 62 -3.67 1.72 -22.52
N GLY A 63 -3.29 2.85 -21.93
CA GLY A 63 -4.19 3.98 -21.66
C GLY A 63 -5.19 3.72 -20.53
N GLY A 64 -5.17 2.55 -19.90
CA GLY A 64 -6.07 2.22 -18.80
C GLY A 64 -5.88 3.19 -17.63
N ARG A 65 -7.01 3.69 -17.07
CA ARG A 65 -7.00 4.63 -15.95
C ARG A 65 -6.78 3.89 -14.63
N VAL A 66 -5.69 4.21 -13.94
CA VAL A 66 -5.26 3.55 -12.69
C VAL A 66 -5.14 4.55 -11.55
N ALA A 67 -5.56 4.16 -10.36
CA ALA A 67 -5.25 4.86 -9.12
C ALA A 67 -4.11 4.13 -8.37
N ASP A 68 -3.03 4.85 -8.08
CA ASP A 68 -1.95 4.43 -7.18
C ASP A 68 -2.19 5.03 -5.79
N LEU A 69 -2.66 4.20 -4.87
CA LEU A 69 -3.19 4.60 -3.56
C LEU A 69 -2.12 4.48 -2.47
N GLY A 70 -1.79 5.61 -1.84
CA GLY A 70 -0.61 5.77 -0.99
C GLY A 70 0.65 5.83 -1.85
N CYS A 71 0.63 6.67 -2.88
CA CYS A 71 1.68 6.74 -3.91
C CYS A 71 3.03 7.27 -3.40
N GLY A 72 3.06 7.86 -2.20
CA GLY A 72 4.25 8.47 -1.63
C GLY A 72 4.90 9.47 -2.58
N PRO A 73 6.22 9.42 -2.79
CA PRO A 73 6.95 10.32 -3.70
C PRO A 73 6.77 9.98 -5.18
N GLY A 74 5.80 9.12 -5.54
CA GLY A 74 5.39 8.88 -6.92
C GLY A 74 6.25 7.91 -7.74
N ARG A 75 7.05 7.04 -7.10
CA ARG A 75 7.94 6.09 -7.81
C ARG A 75 7.15 5.04 -8.59
N THR A 76 6.20 4.36 -7.93
CA THR A 76 5.31 3.38 -8.56
C THR A 76 4.42 4.06 -9.60
N THR A 77 3.86 5.23 -9.27
CA THR A 77 3.06 6.03 -10.20
C THR A 77 3.83 6.36 -11.48
N GLY A 78 5.07 6.86 -11.35
CA GLY A 78 5.94 7.18 -12.48
C GLY A 78 6.33 5.95 -13.29
N PHE A 79 6.56 4.80 -12.62
CA PHE A 79 6.86 3.55 -13.32
C PHE A 79 5.65 3.11 -14.17
N LEU A 80 4.46 3.08 -13.61
CA LEU A 80 3.23 2.68 -14.33
C LEU A 80 2.89 3.63 -15.48
N ALA A 81 3.09 4.93 -15.30
CA ALA A 81 2.92 5.90 -16.38
C ALA A 81 3.88 5.66 -17.56
N ARG A 82 5.14 5.26 -17.26
CA ARG A 82 6.09 4.85 -18.33
C ARG A 82 5.71 3.54 -19.02
N GLN A 83 4.88 2.69 -18.39
CA GLN A 83 4.28 1.52 -19.04
C GLN A 83 3.06 1.89 -19.91
N GLY A 84 2.73 3.17 -20.05
CA GLY A 84 1.64 3.65 -20.93
C GLY A 84 0.27 3.73 -20.28
N LEU A 85 0.19 3.69 -18.94
CA LEU A 85 -1.08 3.84 -18.22
C LEU A 85 -1.40 5.32 -17.92
N ASP A 86 -2.70 5.68 -17.83
CA ASP A 86 -3.17 6.97 -17.29
C ASP A 86 -3.28 6.86 -15.75
N VAL A 87 -2.23 7.29 -15.04
CA VAL A 87 -2.13 7.08 -13.60
C VAL A 87 -2.46 8.35 -12.82
N LEU A 88 -3.31 8.20 -11.78
CA LEU A 88 -3.52 9.18 -10.72
C LEU A 88 -2.84 8.68 -9.44
N GLY A 89 -1.90 9.45 -8.89
CA GLY A 89 -1.33 9.19 -7.57
C GLY A 89 -2.18 9.85 -6.48
N LEU A 90 -2.48 9.11 -5.40
CA LEU A 90 -3.19 9.62 -4.23
C LEU A 90 -2.38 9.29 -2.97
N ASP A 91 -2.19 10.31 -2.11
CA ASP A 91 -1.52 10.13 -0.82
C ASP A 91 -2.13 11.03 0.26
N LEU A 92 -1.96 10.65 1.54
CA LEU A 92 -2.36 11.46 2.69
C LEU A 92 -1.41 12.64 2.91
N SER A 93 -0.11 12.44 2.62
CA SER A 93 0.97 13.40 2.90
C SER A 93 1.15 14.37 1.75
N GLU A 94 0.94 15.66 2.04
CA GLU A 94 1.20 16.71 1.07
C GLU A 94 2.71 16.89 0.82
N SER A 95 3.55 16.62 1.83
CA SER A 95 5.02 16.63 1.68
C SER A 95 5.48 15.57 0.67
N MET A 96 4.92 14.35 0.73
CA MET A 96 5.18 13.31 -0.25
C MET A 96 4.71 13.71 -1.66
N LEU A 97 3.52 14.29 -1.75
CA LEU A 97 2.95 14.74 -3.03
C LEU A 97 3.71 15.90 -3.67
N ALA A 98 4.30 16.78 -2.86
CA ALA A 98 5.19 17.84 -3.36
C ALA A 98 6.39 17.23 -4.10
N ILE A 99 6.99 16.18 -3.52
CA ILE A 99 8.09 15.44 -4.16
C ILE A 99 7.58 14.72 -5.42
N ALA A 100 6.45 14.01 -5.31
CA ALA A 100 5.87 13.30 -6.44
C ALA A 100 5.63 14.19 -7.67
N ARG A 101 5.09 15.40 -7.46
CA ARG A 101 4.88 16.40 -8.52
C ARG A 101 6.18 16.94 -9.10
N ARG A 102 7.21 17.15 -8.26
CA ARG A 102 8.55 17.57 -8.68
C ARG A 102 9.20 16.54 -9.60
N GLU A 103 9.16 15.27 -9.19
CA GLU A 103 9.79 14.16 -9.93
C GLU A 103 8.98 13.72 -11.18
N ASN A 104 7.65 13.90 -11.15
CA ASN A 104 6.74 13.47 -12.21
C ASN A 104 5.78 14.59 -12.65
N PRO A 105 6.26 15.71 -13.22
CA PRO A 105 5.46 16.92 -13.44
C PRO A 105 4.29 16.78 -14.45
N ARG A 106 4.24 15.67 -15.19
CA ARG A 106 3.17 15.39 -16.15
C ARG A 106 2.08 14.48 -15.61
N ILE A 107 2.27 13.94 -14.37
CA ILE A 107 1.31 13.04 -13.74
C ILE A 107 0.44 13.82 -12.76
N ARG A 108 -0.81 13.40 -12.65
CA ARG A 108 -1.76 13.98 -11.69
C ARG A 108 -1.57 13.36 -10.31
N PHE A 109 -1.44 14.22 -9.30
CA PHE A 109 -1.35 13.81 -7.89
C PHE A 109 -2.37 14.57 -7.06
N ARG A 110 -3.09 13.86 -6.19
CA ARG A 110 -4.14 14.42 -5.34
C ARG A 110 -3.96 13.97 -3.89
N GLN A 111 -4.14 14.91 -2.96
CA GLN A 111 -4.21 14.58 -1.54
C GLN A 111 -5.55 13.94 -1.22
N GLY A 112 -5.55 12.83 -0.48
CA GLY A 112 -6.77 12.13 -0.10
C GLY A 112 -6.51 10.83 0.64
N SER A 113 -7.60 10.26 1.17
CA SER A 113 -7.57 8.96 1.84
C SER A 113 -8.05 7.86 0.91
N MET A 114 -7.34 6.73 0.90
CA MET A 114 -7.75 5.53 0.17
C MET A 114 -9.02 4.87 0.74
N LEU A 115 -9.45 5.29 1.94
CA LEU A 115 -10.70 4.82 2.57
C LEU A 115 -11.95 5.44 1.93
N LYS A 116 -11.80 6.56 1.22
CA LYS A 116 -12.89 7.23 0.52
C LYS A 116 -12.33 7.95 -0.70
N LEU A 117 -12.58 7.36 -1.88
CA LEU A 117 -12.06 7.85 -3.14
C LEU A 117 -13.09 8.75 -3.84
N ASP A 118 -12.63 9.88 -4.33
CA ASP A 118 -13.43 10.78 -5.15
C ASP A 118 -13.40 10.33 -6.61
N GLU A 119 -13.65 9.03 -6.81
CA GLU A 119 -13.76 8.39 -8.13
C GLU A 119 -15.13 7.72 -8.23
N PRO A 120 -15.84 7.88 -9.38
CA PRO A 120 -17.13 7.21 -9.57
C PRO A 120 -17.01 5.70 -9.57
N ASP A 121 -18.14 5.03 -9.29
CA ASP A 121 -18.22 3.56 -9.29
C ASP A 121 -17.83 2.98 -10.66
N GLY A 122 -17.00 1.96 -10.66
CA GLY A 122 -16.66 1.20 -11.85
C GLY A 122 -15.89 1.98 -12.93
N GLN A 123 -15.20 3.07 -12.60
CA GLN A 123 -14.53 3.92 -13.60
C GLN A 123 -13.03 3.62 -13.74
N LEU A 124 -12.42 2.90 -12.81
CA LEU A 124 -10.98 2.60 -12.87
C LEU A 124 -10.74 1.27 -13.57
N ALA A 125 -9.81 1.27 -14.52
CA ALA A 125 -9.28 0.08 -15.17
C ALA A 125 -8.27 -0.67 -14.28
N GLY A 126 -7.85 -0.06 -13.15
CA GLY A 126 -6.96 -0.70 -12.19
C GLY A 126 -6.77 0.11 -10.91
N VAL A 127 -6.42 -0.58 -9.83
CA VAL A 127 -6.02 0.00 -8.54
C VAL A 127 -4.72 -0.64 -8.10
N VAL A 128 -3.80 0.18 -7.59
CA VAL A 128 -2.55 -0.28 -6.96
C VAL A 128 -2.48 0.26 -5.53
N SER A 129 -2.13 -0.61 -4.58
CA SER A 129 -1.78 -0.27 -3.20
C SER A 129 -0.45 -0.96 -2.88
N PHE A 130 0.65 -0.27 -3.19
CA PHE A 130 1.99 -0.85 -3.13
C PHE A 130 2.69 -0.37 -1.86
N TYR A 131 2.72 -1.22 -0.83
CA TYR A 131 3.22 -0.93 0.53
C TYR A 131 2.48 0.22 1.25
N SER A 132 1.21 0.43 0.94
CA SER A 132 0.41 1.53 1.51
C SER A 132 -0.71 1.06 2.45
N SER A 133 -1.43 -0.02 2.14
CA SER A 133 -2.46 -0.61 3.01
C SER A 133 -1.90 -1.20 4.32
N ILE A 134 -0.58 -1.29 4.46
CA ILE A 134 0.12 -1.78 5.65
C ILE A 134 -0.09 -0.92 6.90
N HIS A 135 -0.61 0.29 6.77
CA HIS A 135 -0.96 1.17 7.89
C HIS A 135 -2.42 1.05 8.31
N THR A 136 -3.25 0.38 7.50
CA THR A 136 -4.68 0.23 7.78
C THR A 136 -4.90 -0.86 8.83
N PRO A 137 -5.57 -0.59 9.97
CA PRO A 137 -5.92 -1.62 10.94
C PRO A 137 -6.72 -2.76 10.33
N TRP A 138 -6.60 -3.97 10.90
CA TRP A 138 -7.28 -5.16 10.38
C TRP A 138 -8.80 -4.96 10.27
N THR A 139 -9.39 -4.27 11.26
CA THR A 139 -10.83 -3.97 11.32
C THR A 139 -11.33 -3.05 10.20
N GLU A 140 -10.43 -2.25 9.61
CA GLU A 140 -10.74 -1.29 8.55
C GLU A 140 -10.51 -1.86 7.14
N LEU A 141 -9.78 -2.98 7.02
CA LEU A 141 -9.49 -3.59 5.70
C LEU A 141 -10.75 -3.98 4.91
N PRO A 142 -11.82 -4.53 5.53
CA PRO A 142 -13.04 -4.83 4.77
C PRO A 142 -13.65 -3.59 4.11
N ALA A 143 -13.71 -2.46 4.81
CA ALA A 143 -14.20 -1.19 4.28
C ALA A 143 -13.28 -0.64 3.18
N LEU A 144 -11.96 -0.72 3.38
CA LEU A 144 -10.97 -0.35 2.38
C LEU A 144 -11.13 -1.16 1.09
N PHE A 145 -11.26 -2.47 1.19
CA PHE A 145 -11.40 -3.33 0.01
C PHE A 145 -12.75 -3.18 -0.69
N ALA A 146 -13.80 -2.88 0.05
CA ALA A 146 -15.10 -2.51 -0.53
C ALA A 146 -15.00 -1.22 -1.36
N GLU A 147 -14.22 -0.23 -0.89
CA GLU A 147 -13.96 1.01 -1.63
C GLU A 147 -13.13 0.76 -2.90
N PHE A 148 -12.09 -0.08 -2.83
CA PHE A 148 -11.33 -0.49 -4.03
C PHE A 148 -12.22 -1.22 -5.03
N HIS A 149 -13.09 -2.11 -4.53
CA HIS A 149 -14.06 -2.82 -5.37
C HIS A 149 -15.06 -1.85 -6.01
N ARG A 150 -15.56 -0.85 -5.27
CA ARG A 150 -16.51 0.12 -5.78
C ARG A 150 -15.98 0.86 -7.01
N VAL A 151 -14.76 1.38 -6.94
CA VAL A 151 -14.20 2.23 -8.02
C VAL A 151 -13.70 1.45 -9.23
N LEU A 152 -13.34 0.17 -9.07
CA LEU A 152 -12.88 -0.67 -10.18
C LEU A 152 -14.02 -1.07 -11.12
N ALA A 153 -13.76 -1.04 -12.41
CA ALA A 153 -14.63 -1.64 -13.42
C ALA A 153 -14.68 -3.18 -13.27
N PRO A 154 -15.77 -3.86 -13.65
CA PRO A 154 -15.82 -5.31 -13.66
C PRO A 154 -14.65 -5.92 -14.43
N GLY A 155 -14.05 -6.98 -13.90
CA GLY A 155 -12.88 -7.65 -14.47
C GLY A 155 -11.53 -6.93 -14.33
N SER A 156 -11.52 -5.69 -13.85
CA SER A 156 -10.29 -4.90 -13.70
C SER A 156 -9.39 -5.38 -12.56
N PRO A 157 -8.04 -5.29 -12.72
CA PRO A 157 -7.11 -5.79 -11.74
C PRO A 157 -6.88 -4.83 -10.57
N LEU A 158 -6.68 -5.44 -9.40
CA LEU A 158 -6.13 -4.86 -8.17
C LEU A 158 -4.75 -5.45 -7.92
N LEU A 159 -3.75 -4.61 -7.63
CA LEU A 159 -2.44 -5.03 -7.14
C LEU A 159 -2.22 -4.54 -5.71
N LEU A 160 -1.86 -5.47 -4.82
CA LEU A 160 -1.41 -5.19 -3.47
C LEU A 160 0.04 -5.64 -3.28
N GLY A 161 0.86 -4.80 -2.64
CA GLY A 161 2.20 -5.16 -2.17
C GLY A 161 2.33 -4.90 -0.67
N PHE A 162 2.89 -5.87 0.10
CA PHE A 162 3.06 -5.74 1.56
C PHE A 162 4.13 -6.69 2.11
N GLN A 163 4.63 -6.39 3.31
CA GLN A 163 5.53 -7.27 4.06
C GLN A 163 4.75 -8.41 4.71
N VAL A 164 5.33 -9.63 4.61
CA VAL A 164 4.74 -10.85 5.16
C VAL A 164 5.14 -11.03 6.62
N GLY A 165 4.19 -11.44 7.45
CA GLY A 165 4.40 -11.81 8.85
C GLY A 165 3.19 -11.53 9.73
N ASP A 166 3.34 -11.82 11.02
CA ASP A 166 2.31 -11.61 12.04
C ASP A 166 2.66 -10.46 12.98
N GLU A 167 3.96 -10.31 13.26
CA GLU A 167 4.44 -9.31 14.20
C GLU A 167 4.56 -7.94 13.52
N PRO A 168 3.87 -6.90 14.03
CA PRO A 168 4.02 -5.55 13.52
C PRO A 168 5.43 -5.03 13.79
N ARG A 169 5.89 -4.08 12.96
CA ARG A 169 7.13 -3.35 13.19
C ARG A 169 6.81 -1.92 13.57
N HIS A 170 7.22 -1.53 14.75
CA HIS A 170 7.11 -0.16 15.21
C HIS A 170 8.39 0.61 14.89
N TYR A 171 8.23 1.78 14.26
CA TYR A 171 9.29 2.75 14.07
C TYR A 171 9.05 3.92 15.00
N ASP A 172 10.02 4.17 15.88
CA ASP A 172 10.07 5.35 16.74
C ASP A 172 11.24 6.22 16.30
N ARG A 173 10.97 7.50 16.11
CA ARG A 173 11.93 8.54 15.74
C ARG A 173 12.80 8.15 14.52
N PRO A 174 12.22 7.74 13.38
CA PRO A 174 12.98 7.39 12.19
C PRO A 174 13.84 8.57 11.75
N TRP A 175 15.11 8.31 11.51
CA TRP A 175 16.12 9.31 11.10
C TRP A 175 16.17 10.58 11.98
N GLY A 176 15.77 10.47 13.26
CA GLY A 176 15.76 11.58 14.22
C GLY A 176 14.47 12.39 14.27
N HIS A 177 13.52 12.17 13.36
CA HIS A 177 12.23 12.86 13.37
C HIS A 177 11.37 12.42 14.58
N PRO A 178 10.71 13.34 15.31
CA PRO A 178 9.91 13.03 16.50
C PRO A 178 8.52 12.49 16.15
N VAL A 179 8.46 11.46 15.35
CA VAL A 179 7.25 10.77 14.90
C VAL A 179 7.40 9.27 15.05
N ALA A 180 6.29 8.57 15.21
CA ALA A 180 6.24 7.12 15.33
C ALA A 180 5.09 6.53 14.51
N LEU A 181 5.30 5.34 13.93
CA LEU A 181 4.27 4.62 13.18
C LEU A 181 4.50 3.12 13.28
N THR A 182 3.40 2.37 13.30
CA THR A 182 3.42 0.92 13.25
C THR A 182 3.14 0.43 11.83
N PHE A 183 4.01 -0.41 11.33
CA PHE A 183 3.91 -1.08 10.03
C PHE A 183 3.35 -2.48 10.28
N LEU A 184 2.16 -2.73 9.78
CA LEU A 184 1.44 -3.97 10.00
C LEU A 184 1.83 -4.98 8.93
N ARG A 185 2.39 -6.11 9.35
CA ARG A 185 2.65 -7.23 8.45
C ARG A 185 1.40 -8.06 8.24
N ARG A 186 1.34 -8.79 7.14
CA ARG A 186 0.15 -9.55 6.75
C ARG A 186 0.52 -10.93 6.22
N ARG A 187 -0.34 -11.91 6.45
CA ARG A 187 -0.25 -13.22 5.77
C ARG A 187 -0.98 -13.14 4.43
N PRO A 188 -0.37 -13.59 3.32
CA PRO A 188 -1.00 -13.56 2.00
C PRO A 188 -2.34 -14.28 1.96
N GLU A 189 -2.46 -15.42 2.67
CA GLU A 189 -3.67 -16.22 2.75
C GLU A 189 -4.82 -15.42 3.36
N ALA A 190 -4.58 -14.80 4.52
CA ALA A 190 -5.58 -14.01 5.22
C ALA A 190 -6.01 -12.76 4.43
N MET A 191 -5.07 -12.12 3.72
CA MET A 191 -5.38 -11.00 2.81
C MET A 191 -6.21 -11.47 1.62
N THR A 192 -5.90 -12.64 1.06
CA THR A 192 -6.65 -13.23 -0.05
C THR A 192 -8.08 -13.59 0.37
N GLU A 193 -8.28 -14.13 1.57
CA GLU A 193 -9.61 -14.42 2.12
C GLU A 193 -10.46 -13.14 2.25
N LEU A 194 -9.90 -12.07 2.84
CA LEU A 194 -10.59 -10.78 2.96
C LEU A 194 -10.96 -10.18 1.60
N LEU A 195 -10.04 -10.23 0.63
CA LEU A 195 -10.27 -9.72 -0.71
C LEU A 195 -11.33 -10.53 -1.46
N THR A 196 -11.31 -11.85 -1.29
CA THR A 196 -12.34 -12.74 -1.87
C THR A 196 -13.71 -12.44 -1.28
N ALA A 197 -13.79 -12.22 0.04
CA ALA A 197 -15.03 -11.79 0.69
C ALA A 197 -15.52 -10.41 0.21
N ALA A 198 -14.60 -9.54 -0.23
CA ALA A 198 -14.93 -8.24 -0.83
C ALA A 198 -15.28 -8.31 -2.34
N GLY A 199 -15.38 -9.52 -2.94
CA GLY A 199 -15.79 -9.70 -4.34
C GLY A 199 -14.65 -9.73 -5.35
N PHE A 200 -13.42 -9.95 -4.90
CA PHE A 200 -12.27 -10.12 -5.79
C PHE A 200 -11.98 -11.61 -6.06
N VAL A 201 -11.51 -11.89 -7.26
CA VAL A 201 -11.06 -13.22 -7.69
C VAL A 201 -9.53 -13.21 -7.76
N PRO A 202 -8.81 -14.05 -6.98
CA PRO A 202 -7.37 -14.14 -7.02
C PRO A 202 -6.86 -14.56 -8.41
N LEU A 203 -5.82 -13.88 -8.90
CA LEU A 203 -5.13 -14.20 -10.15
C LEU A 203 -3.72 -14.70 -9.88
N SER A 204 -2.96 -14.03 -9.03
CA SER A 204 -1.61 -14.47 -8.65
C SER A 204 -1.26 -14.04 -7.22
N CYS A 205 -0.43 -14.85 -6.57
CA CYS A 205 0.26 -14.54 -5.33
C CYS A 205 1.74 -14.82 -5.51
N THR A 206 2.56 -13.80 -5.45
CA THR A 206 4.03 -13.93 -5.51
C THR A 206 4.60 -13.58 -4.16
N VAL A 207 5.35 -14.49 -3.54
CA VAL A 207 6.09 -14.25 -2.29
C VAL A 207 7.57 -14.25 -2.60
N ARG A 208 8.22 -13.13 -2.34
CA ARG A 208 9.66 -12.94 -2.47
C ARG A 208 10.33 -13.04 -1.11
N GLN A 209 11.42 -13.78 -1.02
CA GLN A 209 12.24 -13.82 0.19
C GLN A 209 12.93 -12.47 0.44
N PRO A 210 13.29 -12.15 1.70
CA PRO A 210 13.97 -10.92 2.01
C PRO A 210 15.33 -10.85 1.32
N GLU A 211 15.72 -9.67 0.84
CA GLU A 211 17.02 -9.40 0.24
C GLU A 211 17.94 -8.76 1.30
N PRO A 212 18.92 -9.50 1.85
CA PRO A 212 19.81 -8.98 2.90
C PRO A 212 20.63 -7.76 2.46
N ALA A 213 20.97 -7.66 1.19
CA ALA A 213 21.69 -6.52 0.63
C ALA A 213 20.88 -5.22 0.69
N LEU A 214 19.54 -5.32 0.79
CA LEU A 214 18.62 -4.19 0.96
C LEU A 214 18.15 -4.01 2.41
N ASP A 215 18.82 -4.65 3.38
CA ASP A 215 18.46 -4.67 4.82
C ASP A 215 17.04 -5.16 5.11
N GLU A 216 16.48 -5.98 4.24
CA GLU A 216 15.16 -6.56 4.44
C GLU A 216 15.23 -7.69 5.47
N LYS A 217 14.18 -7.78 6.30
CA LYS A 217 14.11 -8.76 7.41
C LYS A 217 12.96 -9.75 7.24
N THR A 218 12.04 -9.50 6.32
CA THR A 218 10.83 -10.30 6.12
C THR A 218 10.56 -10.51 4.64
N PRO A 219 9.88 -11.61 4.28
CA PRO A 219 9.39 -11.78 2.92
C PRO A 219 8.39 -10.68 2.53
N HIS A 220 8.25 -10.47 1.24
CA HIS A 220 7.30 -9.53 0.65
C HIS A 220 6.32 -10.29 -0.25
N ALA A 221 5.06 -9.93 -0.18
CA ALA A 221 4.01 -10.53 -0.99
C ALA A 221 3.40 -9.51 -1.96
N PHE A 222 3.06 -10.00 -3.15
CA PHE A 222 2.38 -9.26 -4.20
C PHE A 222 1.17 -10.07 -4.65
N LEU A 223 -0.03 -9.53 -4.40
CA LEU A 223 -1.28 -10.15 -4.81
C LEU A 223 -1.85 -9.39 -6.00
N ILE A 224 -2.14 -10.10 -7.08
CA ILE A 224 -2.95 -9.57 -8.18
C ILE A 224 -4.29 -10.31 -8.14
N LEU A 225 -5.37 -9.55 -8.09
CA LEU A 225 -6.73 -10.05 -8.11
C LEU A 225 -7.52 -9.29 -9.18
N ARG A 226 -8.71 -9.77 -9.52
CA ARG A 226 -9.66 -9.06 -10.39
C ARG A 226 -10.97 -8.84 -9.66
N LYS A 227 -11.60 -7.68 -9.89
CA LYS A 227 -13.01 -7.52 -9.54
C LYS A 227 -13.83 -8.56 -10.28
N ALA A 228 -14.72 -9.28 -9.59
CA ALA A 228 -15.65 -10.21 -10.25
C ALA A 228 -16.46 -9.49 -11.35
N ALA A 229 -16.77 -10.21 -12.42
CA ALA A 229 -17.54 -9.68 -13.56
C ALA A 229 -18.99 -9.41 -13.20
#